data_3587a59f156239c1bbba9fd597472cea
#
_entry.id   3587a59f156239c1bbba9fd597472cea
#
_cell.length_a   1.000
_cell.length_b   1.000
_cell.length_c   1.000
_cell.angle_alpha   90.00
_cell.angle_beta   90.00
_cell.angle_gamma   90.00
#
_symmetry.space_group_name_H-M   'P 1'
#
loop_
_entity.id
_entity.type
_entity.pdbx_description
1 polymer ?
#
loop_
_entity_poly.entity_id
_entity_poly.type
_entity_poly.pdbx_seq_one_letter_code
_entity_poly.pdbx_strand_id
1 'polypeptide(L)'
;MASAFEYAPAPESRSVVDIAPSYGLFIDGEFTEAADGKVFKTVSPSTEEVLSEVAQAGAEDVDRAVKAARKAFGKWSALPGSERAKYLFRIARIIQERSRELAVLETLDNGKPIKETRDADLPLVAAHFFYYAGWADKLDHAGFGRTPRPLGVAGQVIPWNFPLLMLAWKIAPALATGNTVVLKPAETTPLSALFFADICRQAGLPKGVVNILPGYGDAGAALVAHPDVDKVAFTGSTDVGKEIARTVAGTKKKLTLELGGKGANIVFDDAPIDQAVEGIVNGVFFNQGHVCCAGSRLLVQESIQDELLESLKRRIGTLRVGDPLDKNTDLGAINSAEQLARITALAEQGEAEGAERWSPACELPSSGYWFAPTLFTNVTQAHTVARDEIFGPVLSVLTFRTPDEAVAKANNTPYGLSAGIWTEKGSRILAVASKLRAGVIWSNTYNKFDPTSPFGGYKESGFGREGGRHGLEAYLDV
;
A
#
# COMPACT_ATOMS: atom_id res chain seq x y z
N MET A 1 -25.87 -32.07 2.48
CA MET A 1 -24.97 -31.10 3.13
C MET A 1 -23.57 -31.68 3.02
N ALA A 2 -22.75 -31.17 2.15
CA ALA A 2 -21.33 -31.53 2.15
C ALA A 2 -20.76 -30.99 3.46
N SER A 3 -20.11 -31.84 4.26
CA SER A 3 -19.38 -31.38 5.45
C SER A 3 -18.36 -30.34 5.00
N ALA A 4 -18.47 -29.11 5.53
CA ALA A 4 -17.43 -28.14 5.33
C ALA A 4 -16.12 -28.75 5.81
N PHE A 5 -15.12 -28.79 4.95
CA PHE A 5 -13.80 -29.29 5.32
C PHE A 5 -13.18 -28.29 6.29
N GLU A 6 -13.08 -28.67 7.54
CA GLU A 6 -12.43 -27.85 8.56
C GLU A 6 -10.94 -28.10 8.55
N TYR A 7 -10.17 -27.07 8.28
CA TYR A 7 -8.72 -27.12 8.43
C TYR A 7 -8.35 -26.94 9.91
N ALA A 8 -7.44 -27.74 10.40
CA ALA A 8 -6.87 -27.51 11.71
C ALA A 8 -6.12 -26.15 11.74
N PRO A 9 -6.21 -25.39 12.84
CA PRO A 9 -5.41 -24.18 13.01
C PRO A 9 -3.93 -24.45 12.77
N ALA A 10 -3.26 -23.59 12.02
CA ALA A 10 -1.85 -23.69 11.67
C ALA A 10 -1.11 -22.35 11.89
N PRO A 11 -1.13 -21.80 13.12
CA PRO A 11 -0.54 -20.51 13.40
C PRO A 11 0.97 -20.51 13.20
N GLU A 12 1.48 -19.41 12.67
CA GLU A 12 2.92 -19.14 12.67
C GLU A 12 3.36 -18.72 14.08
N SER A 13 4.59 -19.10 14.44
CA SER A 13 5.10 -18.80 15.76
C SER A 13 5.44 -17.32 15.92
N ARG A 14 4.85 -16.68 16.93
CA ARG A 14 5.17 -15.30 17.31
C ARG A 14 6.64 -15.17 17.78
N SER A 15 7.24 -16.25 18.31
CA SER A 15 8.62 -16.25 18.79
C SER A 15 9.68 -16.18 17.69
N VAL A 16 9.28 -16.14 16.43
CA VAL A 16 10.19 -15.91 15.28
C VAL A 16 10.75 -14.49 15.29
N VAL A 17 10.02 -13.52 15.85
CA VAL A 17 10.45 -12.13 15.95
C VAL A 17 10.62 -11.74 17.41
N ASP A 18 11.71 -11.04 17.71
CA ASP A 18 11.96 -10.41 19.02
C ASP A 18 11.63 -8.91 18.91
N ILE A 19 10.48 -8.52 19.44
CA ILE A 19 10.03 -7.13 19.48
C ILE A 19 10.52 -6.51 20.79
N ALA A 20 11.41 -5.51 20.68
CA ALA A 20 11.93 -4.82 21.86
C ALA A 20 10.81 -4.04 22.58
N PRO A 21 10.91 -3.86 23.90
CA PRO A 21 9.92 -3.07 24.67
C PRO A 21 9.82 -1.62 24.19
N SER A 22 10.89 -1.07 23.61
CA SER A 22 10.89 0.30 23.07
C SER A 22 11.82 0.45 21.89
N TYR A 23 11.49 1.41 21.01
CA TYR A 23 12.30 1.82 19.86
C TYR A 23 12.47 3.34 19.81
N GLY A 24 13.69 3.78 19.47
CA GLY A 24 14.00 5.18 19.20
C GLY A 24 13.69 5.62 17.77
N LEU A 25 13.91 6.88 17.48
CA LEU A 25 14.04 7.43 16.13
C LEU A 25 15.36 6.94 15.51
N PHE A 26 15.40 6.72 14.20
CA PHE A 26 16.66 6.39 13.52
C PHE A 26 17.20 7.60 12.76
N ILE A 27 18.25 8.21 13.29
CA ILE A 27 18.85 9.44 12.75
C ILE A 27 20.38 9.28 12.67
N ASP A 28 20.98 9.65 11.55
CA ASP A 28 22.44 9.59 11.30
C ASP A 28 23.05 8.22 11.63
N GLY A 29 22.32 7.14 11.32
CA GLY A 29 22.75 5.75 11.50
C GLY A 29 22.64 5.19 12.92
N GLU A 30 22.02 5.91 13.85
CA GLU A 30 21.83 5.50 15.25
C GLU A 30 20.39 5.63 15.68
N PHE A 31 19.96 4.78 16.63
CA PHE A 31 18.70 4.94 17.33
C PHE A 31 18.85 5.98 18.44
N THR A 32 17.96 6.97 18.48
CA THR A 32 17.97 8.08 19.43
C THR A 32 16.60 8.32 20.02
N GLU A 33 16.53 8.90 21.19
CA GLU A 33 15.28 9.39 21.78
C GLU A 33 14.74 10.59 20.99
N ALA A 34 13.43 10.83 21.09
CA ALA A 34 12.83 12.08 20.61
C ALA A 34 13.34 13.27 21.42
N ALA A 35 13.49 14.44 20.79
CA ALA A 35 14.01 15.64 21.43
C ALA A 35 13.20 16.07 22.67
N ASP A 36 11.89 15.86 22.66
CA ASP A 36 10.99 16.18 23.77
C ASP A 36 10.68 14.96 24.67
N GLY A 37 11.29 13.80 24.41
CA GLY A 37 11.12 12.56 25.17
C GLY A 37 9.75 11.88 25.00
N LYS A 38 8.90 12.35 24.05
CA LYS A 38 7.60 11.73 23.83
C LYS A 38 7.69 10.36 23.19
N VAL A 39 6.76 9.50 23.59
CA VAL A 39 6.58 8.16 23.01
C VAL A 39 5.11 7.91 22.72
N PHE A 40 4.83 6.96 21.86
CA PHE A 40 3.50 6.39 21.64
C PHE A 40 3.57 4.87 21.61
N LYS A 41 2.43 4.21 21.76
CA LYS A 41 2.35 2.75 21.76
C LYS A 41 1.86 2.26 20.40
N THR A 42 2.54 1.27 19.84
CA THR A 42 1.98 0.47 18.75
C THR A 42 1.26 -0.74 19.31
N VAL A 43 0.13 -1.10 18.72
CA VAL A 43 -0.82 -2.08 19.24
C VAL A 43 -1.15 -3.08 18.15
N SER A 44 -1.19 -4.38 18.50
CA SER A 44 -1.67 -5.41 17.57
C SER A 44 -3.16 -5.26 17.33
N PRO A 45 -3.62 -5.05 16.08
CA PRO A 45 -5.05 -4.88 15.78
C PRO A 45 -5.89 -6.12 16.07
N SER A 46 -5.27 -7.30 16.08
CA SER A 46 -5.97 -8.57 16.29
C SER A 46 -6.22 -8.92 17.76
N THR A 47 -5.40 -8.35 18.68
CA THR A 47 -5.47 -8.68 20.11
C THR A 47 -5.61 -7.46 21.02
N GLU A 48 -5.38 -6.26 20.48
CA GLU A 48 -5.29 -4.99 21.21
C GLU A 48 -4.14 -4.92 22.21
N GLU A 49 -3.22 -5.90 22.18
CA GLU A 49 -2.02 -5.90 23.02
C GLU A 49 -1.01 -4.84 22.52
N VAL A 50 -0.37 -4.16 23.46
CA VAL A 50 0.75 -3.27 23.17
C VAL A 50 1.94 -4.11 22.73
N LEU A 51 2.44 -3.84 21.52
CA LEU A 51 3.63 -4.50 20.97
C LEU A 51 4.92 -3.84 21.44
N SER A 52 4.96 -2.51 21.45
CA SER A 52 6.14 -1.74 21.84
C SER A 52 5.79 -0.28 22.14
N GLU A 53 6.67 0.43 22.83
CA GLU A 53 6.70 1.89 22.90
C GLU A 53 7.66 2.43 21.85
N VAL A 54 7.25 3.47 21.12
CA VAL A 54 8.03 4.03 20.01
C VAL A 54 8.23 5.54 20.23
N ALA A 55 9.45 6.03 20.05
CA ALA A 55 9.74 7.46 20.14
C ALA A 55 8.90 8.24 19.14
N GLN A 56 8.30 9.34 19.57
CA GLN A 56 7.46 10.21 18.76
C GLN A 56 8.27 11.40 18.24
N ALA A 57 8.58 11.41 16.96
CA ALA A 57 9.29 12.52 16.34
C ALA A 57 8.45 13.80 16.35
N GLY A 58 9.10 14.90 16.69
CA GLY A 58 8.59 16.26 16.55
C GLY A 58 9.34 17.06 15.47
N ALA A 59 9.05 18.35 15.33
CA ALA A 59 9.66 19.23 14.34
C ALA A 59 11.19 19.35 14.51
N GLU A 60 11.70 19.33 15.75
CA GLU A 60 13.14 19.36 16.03
C GLU A 60 13.83 18.09 15.53
N ASP A 61 13.21 16.93 15.69
CA ASP A 61 13.76 15.67 15.20
C ASP A 61 13.75 15.59 13.69
N VAL A 62 12.72 16.16 13.05
CA VAL A 62 12.67 16.32 11.59
C VAL A 62 13.84 17.17 11.09
N ASP A 63 14.10 18.31 11.74
CA ASP A 63 15.23 19.17 11.40
C ASP A 63 16.57 18.44 11.58
N ARG A 64 16.76 17.69 12.69
CA ARG A 64 17.96 16.86 12.91
C ARG A 64 18.16 15.82 11.80
N ALA A 65 17.11 15.12 11.44
CA ALA A 65 17.16 14.08 10.40
C ALA A 65 17.42 14.66 9.00
N VAL A 66 16.77 15.77 8.65
CA VAL A 66 16.99 16.45 7.37
C VAL A 66 18.42 17.00 7.27
N LYS A 67 18.97 17.57 8.34
CA LYS A 67 20.38 17.99 8.40
C LYS A 67 21.34 16.81 8.23
N ALA A 68 21.07 15.67 8.88
CA ALA A 68 21.86 14.44 8.71
C ALA A 68 21.82 13.95 7.26
N ALA A 69 20.61 13.90 6.65
CA ALA A 69 20.43 13.52 5.26
C ALA A 69 21.16 14.48 4.30
N ARG A 70 21.08 15.78 4.53
CA ARG A 70 21.78 16.81 3.72
C ARG A 70 23.28 16.67 3.81
N LYS A 71 23.83 16.43 5.00
CA LYS A 71 25.27 16.17 5.22
C LYS A 71 25.74 14.91 4.49
N ALA A 72 24.96 13.84 4.50
CA ALA A 72 25.28 12.58 3.83
C ALA A 72 25.18 12.68 2.30
N PHE A 73 24.29 13.52 1.77
CA PHE A 73 23.95 13.62 0.34
C PHE A 73 25.20 13.83 -0.54
N GLY A 74 26.09 14.76 -0.20
CA GLY A 74 27.27 15.07 -1.05
C GLY A 74 28.16 13.86 -1.29
N LYS A 75 28.40 13.04 -0.25
CA LYS A 75 29.21 11.82 -0.36
C LYS A 75 28.45 10.69 -1.05
N TRP A 76 27.16 10.50 -0.70
CA TRP A 76 26.33 9.45 -1.26
C TRP A 76 26.07 9.65 -2.76
N SER A 77 25.71 10.84 -3.20
CA SER A 77 25.45 11.18 -4.60
C SER A 77 26.70 11.09 -5.48
N ALA A 78 27.88 11.37 -4.90
CA ALA A 78 29.17 11.27 -5.60
C ALA A 78 29.67 9.83 -5.75
N LEU A 79 29.10 8.84 -5.05
CA LEU A 79 29.48 7.44 -5.24
C LEU A 79 29.13 6.98 -6.66
N PRO A 80 29.99 6.18 -7.32
CA PRO A 80 29.63 5.50 -8.55
C PRO A 80 28.34 4.69 -8.37
N GLY A 81 27.48 4.67 -9.41
CA GLY A 81 26.23 3.89 -9.37
C GLY A 81 26.44 2.41 -9.01
N SER A 82 27.54 1.82 -9.48
CA SER A 82 27.93 0.44 -9.13
C SER A 82 28.22 0.25 -7.64
N GLU A 83 28.74 1.28 -6.94
CA GLU A 83 28.94 1.19 -5.50
C GLU A 83 27.61 1.32 -4.75
N ARG A 84 26.70 2.24 -5.16
CA ARG A 84 25.36 2.32 -4.59
C ARG A 84 24.57 1.01 -4.78
N ALA A 85 24.69 0.39 -5.96
CA ALA A 85 24.08 -0.91 -6.25
C ALA A 85 24.42 -1.98 -5.22
N LYS A 86 25.67 -2.04 -4.77
CA LYS A 86 26.12 -3.03 -3.77
C LYS A 86 25.36 -2.93 -2.45
N TYR A 87 25.02 -1.72 -2.01
CA TYR A 87 24.21 -1.52 -0.79
C TYR A 87 22.80 -2.01 -0.99
N LEU A 88 22.15 -1.68 -2.13
CA LEU A 88 20.80 -2.13 -2.42
C LEU A 88 20.74 -3.66 -2.55
N PHE A 89 21.72 -4.29 -3.21
CA PHE A 89 21.82 -5.77 -3.27
C PHE A 89 21.96 -6.40 -1.89
N ARG A 90 22.76 -5.82 -0.98
CA ARG A 90 22.89 -6.31 0.40
C ARG A 90 21.57 -6.18 1.16
N ILE A 91 20.92 -5.04 1.06
CA ILE A 91 19.60 -4.81 1.67
C ILE A 91 18.59 -5.86 1.18
N ALA A 92 18.50 -6.07 -0.13
CA ALA A 92 17.59 -7.07 -0.70
C ALA A 92 17.88 -8.49 -0.17
N ARG A 93 19.16 -8.87 -0.07
CA ARG A 93 19.57 -10.15 0.48
C ARG A 93 19.21 -10.31 1.96
N ILE A 94 19.48 -9.30 2.78
CA ILE A 94 19.13 -9.33 4.21
C ILE A 94 17.61 -9.41 4.39
N ILE A 95 16.83 -8.71 3.58
CA ILE A 95 15.36 -8.83 3.57
C ILE A 95 14.94 -10.28 3.25
N GLN A 96 15.55 -10.93 2.25
CA GLN A 96 15.26 -12.33 1.94
C GLN A 96 15.63 -13.27 3.10
N GLU A 97 16.79 -13.07 3.72
CA GLU A 97 17.28 -13.89 4.84
C GLU A 97 16.38 -13.73 6.08
N ARG A 98 15.86 -12.53 6.33
CA ARG A 98 14.97 -12.19 7.45
C ARG A 98 13.49 -12.19 7.07
N SER A 99 13.12 -12.75 5.91
CA SER A 99 11.75 -12.62 5.39
C SER A 99 10.67 -13.18 6.33
N ARG A 100 10.95 -14.31 6.99
CA ARG A 100 10.01 -14.92 7.94
C ARG A 100 9.80 -14.04 9.16
N GLU A 101 10.87 -13.49 9.72
CA GLU A 101 10.83 -12.54 10.85
C GLU A 101 10.04 -11.28 10.49
N LEU A 102 10.36 -10.68 9.34
CA LEU A 102 9.67 -9.47 8.85
C LEU A 102 8.18 -9.72 8.54
N ALA A 103 7.85 -10.91 8.01
CA ALA A 103 6.47 -11.27 7.75
C ALA A 103 5.65 -11.39 9.03
N VAL A 104 6.19 -12.06 10.07
CA VAL A 104 5.53 -12.17 11.38
C VAL A 104 5.38 -10.79 12.03
N LEU A 105 6.44 -9.97 11.99
CA LEU A 105 6.41 -8.61 12.52
C LEU A 105 5.30 -7.78 11.86
N GLU A 106 5.27 -7.74 10.53
CA GLU A 106 4.29 -6.94 9.79
C GLU A 106 2.86 -7.45 10.01
N THR A 107 2.67 -8.77 10.12
CA THR A 107 1.38 -9.34 10.47
C THR A 107 0.90 -8.91 11.85
N LEU A 108 1.78 -8.89 12.85
CA LEU A 108 1.44 -8.46 14.21
C LEU A 108 1.13 -6.97 14.30
N ASP A 109 1.91 -6.14 13.61
CA ASP A 109 1.80 -4.67 13.65
C ASP A 109 0.65 -4.13 12.79
N ASN A 110 0.30 -4.84 11.70
CA ASN A 110 -0.70 -4.41 10.73
C ASN A 110 -2.07 -5.09 10.89
N GLY A 111 -2.09 -6.36 11.28
CA GLY A 111 -3.30 -7.20 11.35
C GLY A 111 -3.59 -8.02 10.09
N LYS A 112 -2.80 -7.91 9.01
CA LYS A 112 -3.00 -8.67 7.76
C LYS A 112 -2.58 -10.14 7.90
N PRO A 113 -3.17 -11.07 7.11
CA PRO A 113 -2.83 -12.49 7.15
C PRO A 113 -1.35 -12.77 6.83
N ILE A 114 -0.74 -13.64 7.62
CA ILE A 114 0.68 -14.06 7.45
C ILE A 114 0.98 -14.61 6.05
N LYS A 115 0.01 -15.27 5.41
CA LYS A 115 0.19 -15.77 4.04
C LYS A 115 0.39 -14.64 3.03
N GLU A 116 -0.22 -13.47 3.25
CA GLU A 116 -0.09 -12.32 2.37
C GLU A 116 1.25 -11.60 2.59
N THR A 117 1.64 -11.37 3.83
CA THR A 117 2.96 -10.79 4.14
C THR A 117 4.09 -11.67 3.65
N ARG A 118 4.01 -12.97 3.91
CA ARG A 118 5.06 -13.94 3.54
C ARG A 118 5.15 -14.19 2.03
N ASP A 119 3.99 -14.38 1.35
CA ASP A 119 3.95 -14.92 -0.01
C ASP A 119 3.81 -13.81 -1.08
N ALA A 120 3.37 -12.61 -0.70
CA ALA A 120 3.20 -11.48 -1.60
C ALA A 120 4.10 -10.29 -1.23
N ASP A 121 3.99 -9.75 -0.01
CA ASP A 121 4.63 -8.47 0.32
C ASP A 121 6.16 -8.61 0.38
N LEU A 122 6.69 -9.53 1.18
CA LEU A 122 8.13 -9.65 1.40
C LEU A 122 8.91 -10.01 0.13
N PRO A 123 8.43 -10.96 -0.71
CA PRO A 123 9.05 -11.21 -2.01
C PRO A 123 9.11 -9.96 -2.89
N LEU A 124 8.02 -9.17 -2.92
CA LEU A 124 7.94 -7.96 -3.73
C LEU A 124 8.83 -6.83 -3.16
N VAL A 125 8.94 -6.71 -1.83
CA VAL A 125 9.89 -5.79 -1.16
C VAL A 125 11.32 -6.07 -1.63
N ALA A 126 11.78 -7.31 -1.54
CA ALA A 126 13.12 -7.70 -1.97
C ALA A 126 13.31 -7.46 -3.48
N ALA A 127 12.30 -7.80 -4.30
CA ALA A 127 12.33 -7.61 -5.74
C ALA A 127 12.51 -6.13 -6.14
N HIS A 128 11.88 -5.17 -5.43
CA HIS A 128 12.09 -3.74 -5.67
C HIS A 128 13.53 -3.30 -5.40
N PHE A 129 14.13 -3.74 -4.30
CA PHE A 129 15.54 -3.43 -4.02
C PHE A 129 16.47 -4.06 -5.07
N PHE A 130 16.25 -5.29 -5.50
CA PHE A 130 17.02 -5.93 -6.58
C PHE A 130 16.86 -5.18 -7.91
N TYR A 131 15.63 -4.83 -8.28
CA TYR A 131 15.35 -4.13 -9.52
C TYR A 131 16.06 -2.78 -9.60
N TYR A 132 15.94 -1.97 -8.54
CA TYR A 132 16.57 -0.64 -8.52
C TYR A 132 18.09 -0.72 -8.30
N ALA A 133 18.61 -1.74 -7.63
CA ALA A 133 20.05 -2.02 -7.60
C ALA A 133 20.58 -2.20 -9.02
N GLY A 134 19.84 -2.92 -9.87
CA GLY A 134 20.18 -3.13 -11.28
C GLY A 134 20.16 -1.86 -12.13
N TRP A 135 19.47 -0.79 -11.70
CA TRP A 135 19.44 0.50 -12.39
C TRP A 135 20.49 1.49 -11.92
N ALA A 136 21.04 1.36 -10.72
CA ALA A 136 21.87 2.37 -10.09
C ALA A 136 23.09 2.76 -10.92
N ASP A 137 23.68 1.84 -11.70
CA ASP A 137 24.83 2.06 -12.59
C ASP A 137 24.43 2.26 -14.07
N LYS A 138 23.13 2.37 -14.36
CA LYS A 138 22.59 2.46 -15.73
C LYS A 138 21.70 3.68 -15.97
N LEU A 139 21.75 4.66 -15.06
CA LEU A 139 20.89 5.84 -15.13
C LEU A 139 21.05 6.62 -16.45
N ASP A 140 22.26 6.70 -17.00
CA ASP A 140 22.54 7.35 -18.28
C ASP A 140 21.87 6.62 -19.46
N HIS A 141 21.52 5.35 -19.30
CA HIS A 141 20.83 4.53 -20.30
C HIS A 141 19.32 4.45 -20.07
N ALA A 142 18.80 5.14 -19.06
CA ALA A 142 17.37 5.11 -18.74
C ALA A 142 16.49 5.90 -19.73
N GLY A 143 17.08 6.59 -20.70
CA GLY A 143 16.35 7.30 -21.76
C GLY A 143 15.66 8.58 -21.32
N PHE A 144 16.24 9.29 -20.33
CA PHE A 144 15.70 10.57 -19.84
C PHE A 144 16.12 11.80 -20.67
N GLY A 145 16.86 11.60 -21.77
CA GLY A 145 17.21 12.66 -22.74
C GLY A 145 18.39 13.54 -22.35
N ARG A 146 18.80 13.55 -21.09
CA ARG A 146 19.99 14.24 -20.56
C ARG A 146 20.60 13.46 -19.40
N THR A 147 21.79 13.82 -18.96
CA THR A 147 22.44 13.19 -17.81
C THR A 147 21.59 13.43 -16.54
N PRO A 148 21.03 12.37 -15.96
CA PRO A 148 20.18 12.50 -14.79
C PRO A 148 20.98 12.84 -13.55
N ARG A 149 20.44 13.72 -12.70
CA ARG A 149 21.07 14.12 -11.44
C ARG A 149 20.13 13.87 -10.27
N PRO A 150 20.62 13.40 -9.11
CA PRO A 150 19.78 13.26 -7.92
C PRO A 150 19.26 14.63 -7.46
N LEU A 151 18.03 14.66 -6.97
CA LEU A 151 17.36 15.87 -6.48
C LEU A 151 17.99 16.37 -5.17
N GLY A 152 18.31 15.47 -4.23
CA GLY A 152 18.84 15.84 -2.92
C GLY A 152 18.27 15.00 -1.79
N VAL A 153 17.59 15.65 -0.83
CA VAL A 153 16.92 15.01 0.29
C VAL A 153 15.47 14.71 -0.07
N ALA A 154 15.09 13.44 0.00
CA ALA A 154 13.72 12.97 -0.23
C ALA A 154 13.00 12.80 1.12
N GLY A 155 11.98 13.60 1.37
CA GLY A 155 11.00 13.40 2.44
C GLY A 155 9.93 12.42 1.97
N GLN A 156 9.76 11.31 2.68
CA GLN A 156 8.87 10.22 2.32
C GLN A 156 7.88 9.95 3.45
N VAL A 157 6.59 9.89 3.14
CA VAL A 157 5.55 9.53 4.10
C VAL A 157 4.79 8.35 3.54
N ILE A 158 4.72 7.27 4.31
CA ILE A 158 4.14 6.00 3.90
C ILE A 158 2.91 5.64 4.74
N PRO A 159 1.94 4.93 4.15
CA PRO A 159 0.70 4.50 4.81
C PRO A 159 0.92 3.23 5.63
N TRP A 160 -0.14 2.86 6.35
CA TRP A 160 -0.16 1.69 7.22
C TRP A 160 -0.56 0.37 6.53
N ASN A 161 -1.14 0.40 5.34
CA ASN A 161 -1.72 -0.81 4.72
C ASN A 161 -0.69 -1.78 4.10
N PHE A 162 0.45 -1.27 3.63
CA PHE A 162 1.58 -2.05 3.14
C PHE A 162 2.90 -1.42 3.62
N PRO A 163 3.21 -1.48 4.92
CA PRO A 163 4.26 -0.64 5.51
C PRO A 163 5.62 -0.84 4.85
N LEU A 164 6.15 -2.07 4.86
CA LEU A 164 7.48 -2.35 4.32
C LEU A 164 7.51 -2.28 2.78
N LEU A 165 6.40 -2.65 2.12
CA LEU A 165 6.33 -2.57 0.65
C LEU A 165 6.33 -1.12 0.17
N MET A 166 5.57 -0.22 0.80
CA MET A 166 5.55 1.21 0.45
C MET A 166 6.87 1.91 0.82
N LEU A 167 7.54 1.46 1.87
CA LEU A 167 8.91 1.86 2.17
C LEU A 167 9.84 1.50 1.00
N ALA A 168 9.80 0.25 0.54
CA ALA A 168 10.66 -0.23 -0.55
C ALA A 168 10.40 0.52 -1.87
N TRP A 169 9.14 0.77 -2.21
CA TRP A 169 8.75 1.50 -3.41
C TRP A 169 9.34 2.92 -3.47
N LYS A 170 9.61 3.53 -2.31
CA LYS A 170 10.12 4.89 -2.20
C LYS A 170 11.63 4.94 -1.93
N ILE A 171 12.13 4.12 -0.99
CA ILE A 171 13.55 4.14 -0.61
C ILE A 171 14.44 3.57 -1.73
N ALA A 172 14.04 2.43 -2.33
CA ALA A 172 14.90 1.77 -3.31
C ALA A 172 15.25 2.66 -4.52
N PRO A 173 14.29 3.30 -5.22
CA PRO A 173 14.61 4.23 -6.31
C PRO A 173 15.34 5.49 -5.84
N ALA A 174 15.03 6.03 -4.65
CA ALA A 174 15.73 7.18 -4.10
C ALA A 174 17.22 6.90 -3.88
N LEU A 175 17.55 5.76 -3.28
CA LEU A 175 18.93 5.35 -3.04
C LEU A 175 19.67 5.03 -4.35
N ALA A 176 19.03 4.31 -5.27
CA ALA A 176 19.62 3.97 -6.58
C ALA A 176 20.04 5.22 -7.36
N THR A 177 19.20 6.25 -7.32
CA THR A 177 19.44 7.54 -8.00
C THR A 177 20.39 8.47 -7.27
N GLY A 178 20.84 8.12 -6.05
CA GLY A 178 21.82 8.91 -5.28
C GLY A 178 21.22 9.95 -4.34
N ASN A 179 19.91 9.89 -4.08
CA ASN A 179 19.26 10.73 -3.07
C ASN A 179 19.44 10.16 -1.66
N THR A 180 19.32 11.01 -0.65
CA THR A 180 19.20 10.62 0.75
C THR A 180 17.75 10.74 1.20
N VAL A 181 17.37 10.02 2.28
CA VAL A 181 15.97 9.82 2.65
C VAL A 181 15.74 10.20 4.11
N VAL A 182 14.62 10.89 4.35
CA VAL A 182 13.96 10.99 5.64
C VAL A 182 12.55 10.41 5.47
N LEU A 183 12.26 9.31 6.14
CA LEU A 183 11.00 8.59 6.01
C LEU A 183 10.19 8.64 7.30
N LYS A 184 8.91 9.00 7.19
CA LYS A 184 7.92 8.89 8.27
C LYS A 184 6.96 7.72 7.99
N PRO A 185 7.02 6.62 8.74
CA PRO A 185 6.02 5.56 8.67
C PRO A 185 4.70 6.00 9.31
N ALA A 186 3.62 5.28 9.03
CA ALA A 186 2.37 5.47 9.75
C ALA A 186 2.52 5.11 11.23
N GLU A 187 1.83 5.83 12.09
CA GLU A 187 1.88 5.64 13.54
C GLU A 187 1.32 4.28 14.00
N THR A 188 0.39 3.71 13.25
CA THR A 188 -0.20 2.39 13.55
C THR A 188 0.63 1.21 13.07
N THR A 189 1.69 1.43 12.26
CA THR A 189 2.56 0.36 11.73
C THR A 189 4.02 0.81 11.61
N PRO A 190 4.67 1.22 12.69
CA PRO A 190 6.03 1.76 12.64
C PRO A 190 7.10 0.68 12.65
N LEU A 191 6.81 -0.55 13.12
CA LEU A 191 7.83 -1.52 13.49
C LEU A 191 8.62 -2.05 12.30
N SER A 192 7.99 -2.35 11.16
CA SER A 192 8.71 -2.84 9.99
C SER A 192 9.69 -1.82 9.42
N ALA A 193 9.39 -0.52 9.53
CA ALA A 193 10.33 0.55 9.15
C ALA A 193 11.51 0.64 10.11
N LEU A 194 11.30 0.42 11.41
CA LEU A 194 12.38 0.40 12.40
C LEU A 194 13.28 -0.84 12.27
N PHE A 195 12.71 -2.00 11.93
CA PHE A 195 13.52 -3.18 11.56
C PHE A 195 14.30 -2.95 10.26
N PHE A 196 13.75 -2.22 9.31
CA PHE A 196 14.47 -1.82 8.11
C PHE A 196 15.66 -0.89 8.42
N ALA A 197 15.56 -0.02 9.44
CA ALA A 197 16.69 0.77 9.92
C ALA A 197 17.87 -0.11 10.36
N ASP A 198 17.59 -1.21 11.08
CA ASP A 198 18.61 -2.18 11.46
C ASP A 198 19.19 -2.92 10.23
N ILE A 199 18.37 -3.25 9.24
CA ILE A 199 18.83 -3.81 7.96
C ILE A 199 19.79 -2.82 7.25
N CYS A 200 19.51 -1.53 7.27
CA CYS A 200 20.43 -0.52 6.74
C CYS A 200 21.81 -0.53 7.43
N ARG A 201 21.82 -0.70 8.77
CA ARG A 201 23.07 -0.83 9.54
C ARG A 201 23.82 -2.11 9.15
N GLN A 202 23.13 -3.26 9.10
CA GLN A 202 23.71 -4.55 8.71
C GLN A 202 24.27 -4.52 7.28
N ALA A 203 23.61 -3.83 6.36
CA ALA A 203 24.09 -3.62 4.99
C ALA A 203 25.31 -2.69 4.90
N GLY A 204 25.67 -2.02 6.00
CA GLY A 204 26.75 -1.05 6.06
C GLY A 204 26.44 0.27 5.34
N LEU A 205 25.13 0.63 5.23
CA LEU A 205 24.73 1.88 4.59
C LEU A 205 25.35 3.08 5.34
N PRO A 206 25.95 4.06 4.64
CA PRO A 206 26.57 5.21 5.29
C PRO A 206 25.57 5.99 6.17
N LYS A 207 26.04 6.46 7.32
CA LYS A 207 25.24 7.25 8.28
C LYS A 207 24.59 8.44 7.58
N GLY A 208 23.32 8.73 7.94
CA GLY A 208 22.54 9.84 7.41
C GLY A 208 21.91 9.59 6.03
N VAL A 209 22.27 8.53 5.29
CA VAL A 209 21.67 8.23 3.96
C VAL A 209 20.19 7.87 4.09
N VAL A 210 19.82 7.13 5.12
CA VAL A 210 18.43 6.82 5.49
C VAL A 210 18.22 7.24 6.94
N ASN A 211 17.12 7.96 7.18
CA ASN A 211 16.64 8.36 8.50
C ASN A 211 15.15 7.99 8.61
N ILE A 212 14.70 7.48 9.74
CA ILE A 212 13.34 7.01 9.95
C ILE A 212 12.78 7.64 11.21
N LEU A 213 11.65 8.34 11.06
CA LEU A 213 11.02 9.15 12.07
C LEU A 213 9.58 8.69 12.33
N PRO A 214 9.35 7.70 13.20
CA PRO A 214 8.01 7.41 13.70
C PRO A 214 7.39 8.64 14.36
N GLY A 215 6.10 8.85 14.16
CA GLY A 215 5.39 10.01 14.71
C GLY A 215 4.05 10.21 14.04
N TYR A 216 3.28 11.16 14.52
CA TYR A 216 1.96 11.50 14.01
C TYR A 216 2.01 12.46 12.81
N GLY A 217 0.85 13.00 12.43
CA GLY A 217 0.72 13.88 11.27
C GLY A 217 1.53 15.18 11.36
N ASP A 218 1.81 15.69 12.56
CA ASP A 218 2.64 16.87 12.81
C ASP A 218 4.09 16.70 12.35
N ALA A 219 4.70 15.52 12.61
CA ALA A 219 6.02 15.18 12.09
C ALA A 219 6.03 15.11 10.55
N GLY A 220 4.94 14.53 9.96
CA GLY A 220 4.77 14.50 8.51
C GLY A 220 4.64 15.91 7.90
N ALA A 221 3.85 16.78 8.50
CA ALA A 221 3.68 18.16 8.09
C ALA A 221 4.99 18.95 8.17
N ALA A 222 5.76 18.79 9.27
CA ALA A 222 7.08 19.39 9.43
C ALA A 222 8.06 18.92 8.35
N LEU A 223 8.06 17.62 8.02
CA LEU A 223 8.93 17.06 6.96
C LEU A 223 8.56 17.63 5.58
N VAL A 224 7.28 17.69 5.25
CA VAL A 224 6.79 18.22 3.96
C VAL A 224 7.14 19.70 3.81
N ALA A 225 6.99 20.49 4.88
CA ALA A 225 7.25 21.92 4.88
C ALA A 225 8.75 22.27 4.96
N HIS A 226 9.62 21.34 5.39
CA HIS A 226 11.02 21.63 5.70
C HIS A 226 11.78 22.23 4.50
N PRO A 227 12.47 23.38 4.60
CA PRO A 227 13.08 24.07 3.45
C PRO A 227 14.16 23.26 2.74
N ASP A 228 14.90 22.42 3.46
CA ASP A 228 16.01 21.60 2.92
C ASP A 228 15.54 20.21 2.42
N VAL A 229 14.24 20.00 2.25
CA VAL A 229 13.68 18.84 1.54
C VAL A 229 13.46 19.22 0.08
N ASP A 230 14.05 18.46 -0.85
CA ASP A 230 13.99 18.72 -2.31
C ASP A 230 12.87 17.95 -3.00
N LYS A 231 12.48 16.82 -2.44
CA LYS A 231 11.48 15.90 -2.96
C LYS A 231 10.53 15.48 -1.85
N VAL A 232 9.24 15.48 -2.13
CA VAL A 232 8.22 14.85 -1.28
C VAL A 232 7.57 13.70 -2.03
N ALA A 233 7.56 12.51 -1.43
CA ALA A 233 6.83 11.34 -1.90
C ALA A 233 5.82 10.92 -0.82
N PHE A 234 4.56 10.91 -1.16
CA PHE A 234 3.47 10.59 -0.24
C PHE A 234 2.59 9.48 -0.81
N THR A 235 2.26 8.51 0.02
CA THR A 235 1.17 7.56 -0.21
C THR A 235 0.24 7.58 1.00
N GLY A 236 -1.05 7.80 0.77
CA GLY A 236 -2.04 7.87 1.85
C GLY A 236 -3.40 8.39 1.37
N SER A 237 -4.16 9.03 2.26
CA SER A 237 -5.49 9.54 1.96
C SER A 237 -5.47 10.71 0.97
N THR A 238 -6.54 10.82 0.18
CA THR A 238 -6.72 11.90 -0.79
C THR A 238 -6.72 13.28 -0.14
N ASP A 239 -7.31 13.43 1.04
CA ASP A 239 -7.40 14.71 1.75
C ASP A 239 -6.03 15.20 2.20
N VAL A 240 -5.22 14.32 2.82
CA VAL A 240 -3.84 14.64 3.20
C VAL A 240 -2.98 14.93 1.96
N GLY A 241 -3.15 14.18 0.87
CA GLY A 241 -2.47 14.44 -0.39
C GLY A 241 -2.76 15.84 -0.96
N LYS A 242 -4.02 16.28 -0.89
CA LYS A 242 -4.43 17.64 -1.27
C LYS A 242 -3.80 18.72 -0.39
N GLU A 243 -3.68 18.48 0.91
CA GLU A 243 -3.01 19.37 1.86
C GLU A 243 -1.51 19.50 1.56
N ILE A 244 -0.84 18.35 1.35
CA ILE A 244 0.57 18.33 0.94
C ILE A 244 0.78 19.09 -0.36
N ALA A 245 -0.08 18.89 -1.37
CA ALA A 245 0.00 19.63 -2.63
C ALA A 245 -0.10 21.15 -2.43
N ARG A 246 -0.99 21.62 -1.55
CA ARG A 246 -1.08 23.04 -1.20
C ARG A 246 0.17 23.54 -0.49
N THR A 247 0.71 22.75 0.45
CA THR A 247 1.90 23.11 1.23
C THR A 247 3.14 23.27 0.34
N VAL A 248 3.31 22.42 -0.67
CA VAL A 248 4.49 22.48 -1.56
C VAL A 248 4.30 23.39 -2.77
N ALA A 249 3.07 23.88 -3.01
CA ALA A 249 2.79 24.79 -4.13
C ALA A 249 3.67 26.05 -4.08
N GLY A 250 4.25 26.40 -5.23
CA GLY A 250 5.15 27.56 -5.33
C GLY A 250 6.58 27.32 -4.79
N THR A 251 6.87 26.14 -4.25
CA THR A 251 8.25 25.75 -3.86
C THR A 251 8.98 25.07 -5.03
N LYS A 252 10.27 24.78 -4.83
CA LYS A 252 11.07 24.00 -5.80
C LYS A 252 10.96 22.49 -5.59
N LYS A 253 10.20 22.03 -4.60
CA LYS A 253 10.12 20.62 -4.25
C LYS A 253 9.43 19.82 -5.35
N LYS A 254 10.03 18.73 -5.79
CA LYS A 254 9.35 17.73 -6.64
C LYS A 254 8.37 16.93 -5.79
N LEU A 255 7.15 16.76 -6.27
CA LEU A 255 6.09 16.05 -5.54
C LEU A 255 5.60 14.84 -6.35
N THR A 256 5.41 13.71 -5.67
CA THR A 256 4.60 12.57 -6.16
C THR A 256 3.58 12.18 -5.12
N LEU A 257 2.36 11.90 -5.55
CA LEU A 257 1.22 11.54 -4.71
C LEU A 257 0.60 10.24 -5.22
N GLU A 258 0.53 9.24 -4.36
CA GLU A 258 -0.23 8.01 -4.55
C GLU A 258 -1.35 8.00 -3.51
N LEU A 259 -2.60 8.18 -3.97
CA LEU A 259 -3.74 8.45 -3.11
C LEU A 259 -4.82 7.37 -3.25
N GLY A 260 -5.98 7.63 -2.66
CA GLY A 260 -7.10 6.71 -2.65
C GLY A 260 -7.65 6.32 -4.02
N GLY A 261 -8.47 5.30 -4.04
CA GLY A 261 -9.12 4.80 -5.23
C GLY A 261 -10.50 4.21 -4.99
N LYS A 262 -11.28 4.09 -6.06
CA LYS A 262 -12.55 3.35 -6.09
C LYS A 262 -12.59 2.58 -7.41
N GLY A 263 -11.70 1.58 -7.55
CA GLY A 263 -11.47 0.83 -8.77
C GLY A 263 -12.72 0.16 -9.31
N ALA A 264 -12.95 0.24 -10.62
CA ALA A 264 -14.00 -0.52 -11.29
C ALA A 264 -13.45 -1.88 -11.74
N ASN A 265 -14.15 -2.97 -11.41
CA ASN A 265 -13.86 -4.31 -11.89
C ASN A 265 -14.99 -4.74 -12.81
N ILE A 266 -14.75 -4.80 -14.13
CA ILE A 266 -15.77 -4.92 -15.18
C ILE A 266 -15.84 -6.37 -15.65
N VAL A 267 -17.00 -7.02 -15.53
CA VAL A 267 -17.20 -8.42 -15.94
C VAL A 267 -18.23 -8.48 -17.05
N PHE A 268 -17.80 -8.93 -18.23
CA PHE A 268 -18.65 -9.12 -19.39
C PHE A 268 -19.28 -10.53 -19.43
N ASP A 269 -20.30 -10.70 -20.26
CA ASP A 269 -21.08 -11.93 -20.43
C ASP A 269 -20.27 -13.15 -20.91
N ASP A 270 -19.14 -12.93 -21.51
CA ASP A 270 -18.21 -13.95 -21.99
C ASP A 270 -16.99 -14.16 -21.08
N ALA A 271 -17.02 -13.63 -19.86
CA ALA A 271 -15.92 -13.82 -18.90
C ALA A 271 -15.88 -15.26 -18.37
N PRO A 272 -14.70 -15.83 -18.14
CA PRO A 272 -14.56 -17.10 -17.45
C PRO A 272 -14.95 -16.92 -15.96
N ILE A 273 -16.18 -17.28 -15.61
CA ILE A 273 -16.82 -16.95 -14.32
C ILE A 273 -15.98 -17.38 -13.13
N ASP A 274 -15.47 -18.62 -13.11
CA ASP A 274 -14.69 -19.11 -11.98
C ASP A 274 -13.40 -18.29 -11.75
N GLN A 275 -12.69 -17.94 -12.82
CA GLN A 275 -11.50 -17.11 -12.75
C GLN A 275 -11.85 -15.67 -12.34
N ALA A 276 -12.96 -15.13 -12.86
CA ALA A 276 -13.44 -13.80 -12.50
C ALA A 276 -13.80 -13.73 -11.01
N VAL A 277 -14.48 -14.75 -10.47
CA VAL A 277 -14.83 -14.83 -9.04
C VAL A 277 -13.57 -14.80 -8.16
N GLU A 278 -12.57 -15.65 -8.45
CA GLU A 278 -11.30 -15.63 -7.68
C GLU A 278 -10.56 -14.30 -7.82
N GLY A 279 -10.54 -13.71 -9.01
CA GLY A 279 -9.92 -12.41 -9.23
C GLY A 279 -10.66 -11.26 -8.55
N ILE A 280 -12.00 -11.30 -8.48
CA ILE A 280 -12.80 -10.31 -7.74
C ILE A 280 -12.55 -10.46 -6.24
N VAL A 281 -12.58 -11.67 -5.71
CA VAL A 281 -12.32 -11.94 -4.29
C VAL A 281 -10.90 -11.46 -3.90
N ASN A 282 -9.88 -11.83 -4.67
CA ASN A 282 -8.53 -11.32 -4.47
C ASN A 282 -8.42 -9.79 -4.63
N GLY A 283 -9.17 -9.22 -5.56
CA GLY A 283 -9.16 -7.77 -5.85
C GLY A 283 -9.79 -6.90 -4.76
N VAL A 284 -10.62 -7.47 -3.88
CA VAL A 284 -11.38 -6.72 -2.87
C VAL A 284 -11.05 -7.13 -1.45
N PHE A 285 -10.85 -8.43 -1.19
CA PHE A 285 -10.71 -8.94 0.18
C PHE A 285 -9.24 -9.16 0.59
N PHE A 286 -8.30 -9.13 -0.33
CA PHE A 286 -6.86 -9.09 -0.02
C PHE A 286 -6.58 -7.96 0.97
N ASN A 287 -5.75 -8.22 1.97
CA ASN A 287 -5.44 -7.26 3.05
C ASN A 287 -6.70 -6.63 3.68
N GLN A 288 -7.74 -7.41 3.96
CA GLN A 288 -9.03 -6.95 4.51
C GLN A 288 -9.66 -5.78 3.71
N GLY A 289 -9.36 -5.66 2.42
CA GLY A 289 -9.79 -4.55 1.59
C GLY A 289 -9.02 -3.24 1.81
N HIS A 290 -7.94 -3.25 2.59
CA HIS A 290 -7.05 -2.11 2.80
C HIS A 290 -6.10 -1.89 1.61
N VAL A 291 -6.66 -1.81 0.41
CA VAL A 291 -5.93 -1.74 -0.85
C VAL A 291 -6.43 -0.55 -1.66
N CYS A 292 -5.55 0.42 -1.92
CA CYS A 292 -5.89 1.63 -2.68
C CYS A 292 -6.41 1.32 -4.10
N CYS A 293 -5.91 0.26 -4.72
CA CYS A 293 -6.34 -0.19 -6.04
C CYS A 293 -7.42 -1.29 -6.00
N ALA A 294 -8.08 -1.55 -4.85
CA ALA A 294 -9.12 -2.55 -4.75
C ALA A 294 -10.22 -2.34 -5.81
N GLY A 295 -10.64 -3.43 -6.46
CA GLY A 295 -11.76 -3.44 -7.41
C GLY A 295 -13.12 -3.38 -6.72
N SER A 296 -13.28 -2.44 -5.78
CA SER A 296 -14.41 -2.36 -4.84
C SER A 296 -15.74 -1.95 -5.47
N ARG A 297 -15.74 -1.53 -6.76
CA ARG A 297 -16.95 -1.39 -7.58
C ARG A 297 -16.98 -2.48 -8.64
N LEU A 298 -17.77 -3.49 -8.46
CA LEU A 298 -18.02 -4.53 -9.48
C LEU A 298 -19.07 -4.01 -10.46
N LEU A 299 -18.69 -3.88 -11.72
CA LEU A 299 -19.60 -3.61 -12.83
C LEU A 299 -19.83 -4.93 -13.57
N VAL A 300 -21.03 -5.49 -13.46
CA VAL A 300 -21.38 -6.77 -14.07
C VAL A 300 -22.36 -6.57 -15.22
N GLN A 301 -22.15 -7.26 -16.33
CA GLN A 301 -23.12 -7.25 -17.43
C GLN A 301 -24.43 -7.90 -16.96
N GLU A 302 -25.56 -7.22 -17.18
CA GLU A 302 -26.87 -7.56 -16.62
C GLU A 302 -27.27 -9.03 -16.87
N SER A 303 -26.91 -9.58 -18.05
CA SER A 303 -27.26 -10.95 -18.45
C SER A 303 -26.63 -12.06 -17.59
N ILE A 304 -25.53 -11.79 -16.86
CA ILE A 304 -24.83 -12.79 -16.04
C ILE A 304 -24.83 -12.43 -14.55
N GLN A 305 -25.58 -11.41 -14.15
CA GLN A 305 -25.55 -10.89 -12.79
C GLN A 305 -25.88 -11.96 -11.76
N ASP A 306 -26.98 -12.71 -11.96
CA ASP A 306 -27.46 -13.66 -10.96
C ASP A 306 -26.46 -14.82 -10.79
N GLU A 307 -25.95 -15.37 -11.89
CA GLU A 307 -24.95 -16.44 -11.88
C GLU A 307 -23.65 -16.01 -11.18
N LEU A 308 -23.16 -14.81 -11.52
CA LEU A 308 -21.94 -14.26 -10.91
C LEU A 308 -22.14 -14.00 -9.42
N LEU A 309 -23.27 -13.42 -9.01
CA LEU A 309 -23.57 -13.13 -7.61
C LEU A 309 -23.73 -14.41 -6.78
N GLU A 310 -24.38 -15.45 -7.30
CA GLU A 310 -24.46 -16.73 -6.61
C GLU A 310 -23.08 -17.34 -6.38
N SER A 311 -22.22 -17.33 -7.41
CA SER A 311 -20.87 -17.85 -7.34
C SER A 311 -20.00 -17.01 -6.38
N LEU A 312 -20.12 -15.69 -6.39
CA LEU A 312 -19.43 -14.80 -5.46
C LEU A 312 -19.87 -15.03 -4.01
N LYS A 313 -21.17 -15.08 -3.73
CA LYS A 313 -21.69 -15.34 -2.37
C LYS A 313 -21.21 -16.68 -1.84
N ARG A 314 -21.21 -17.73 -2.67
CA ARG A 314 -20.67 -19.04 -2.31
C ARG A 314 -19.18 -18.96 -1.97
N ARG A 315 -18.38 -18.26 -2.79
CA ARG A 315 -16.93 -18.11 -2.56
C ARG A 315 -16.60 -17.23 -1.36
N ILE A 316 -17.29 -16.10 -1.21
CA ILE A 316 -17.13 -15.20 -0.05
C ILE A 316 -17.51 -15.93 1.26
N GLY A 317 -18.53 -16.81 1.22
CA GLY A 317 -18.93 -17.64 2.35
C GLY A 317 -17.86 -18.66 2.81
N THR A 318 -16.82 -18.90 2.02
CA THR A 318 -15.69 -19.76 2.42
C THR A 318 -14.50 -18.99 3.01
N LEU A 319 -14.54 -17.64 3.01
CA LEU A 319 -13.48 -16.83 3.56
C LEU A 319 -13.44 -16.92 5.08
N ARG A 320 -12.26 -17.10 5.63
CA ARG A 320 -12.03 -17.23 7.07
C ARG A 320 -11.54 -15.90 7.62
N VAL A 321 -12.28 -15.38 8.59
CA VAL A 321 -11.91 -14.21 9.37
C VAL A 321 -11.36 -14.70 10.70
N GLY A 322 -10.16 -14.28 11.09
CA GLY A 322 -9.58 -14.75 12.35
C GLY A 322 -8.12 -14.38 12.54
N ASP A 323 -7.44 -15.09 13.44
CA ASP A 323 -6.03 -14.85 13.78
C ASP A 323 -5.17 -14.67 12.53
N PRO A 324 -4.55 -13.48 12.34
CA PRO A 324 -3.75 -13.22 11.15
C PRO A 324 -2.47 -14.09 11.08
N LEU A 325 -2.00 -14.65 12.19
CA LEU A 325 -0.88 -15.60 12.21
C LEU A 325 -1.28 -17.00 11.75
N ASP A 326 -2.56 -17.36 11.74
CA ASP A 326 -3.01 -18.63 11.18
C ASP A 326 -2.85 -18.62 9.65
N LYS A 327 -2.09 -19.57 9.12
CA LYS A 327 -1.82 -19.73 7.68
C LYS A 327 -3.09 -19.98 6.85
N ASN A 328 -4.17 -20.37 7.49
CA ASN A 328 -5.46 -20.60 6.86
C ASN A 328 -6.39 -19.37 6.87
N THR A 329 -6.06 -18.31 7.61
CA THR A 329 -6.84 -17.08 7.65
C THR A 329 -6.83 -16.37 6.30
N ASP A 330 -8.00 -15.93 5.83
CA ASP A 330 -8.17 -15.16 4.59
C ASP A 330 -8.29 -13.66 4.86
N LEU A 331 -8.98 -13.28 5.93
CA LEU A 331 -9.11 -11.90 6.38
C LEU A 331 -8.62 -11.78 7.83
N GLY A 332 -7.67 -10.91 8.03
CA GLY A 332 -7.16 -10.54 9.35
C GLY A 332 -7.97 -9.41 10.00
N ALA A 333 -7.36 -8.75 10.99
CA ALA A 333 -7.97 -7.64 11.69
C ALA A 333 -7.91 -6.34 10.88
N ILE A 334 -8.92 -5.48 11.03
CA ILE A 334 -8.88 -4.09 10.58
C ILE A 334 -7.80 -3.35 11.36
N ASN A 335 -7.00 -2.54 10.71
CA ASN A 335 -5.77 -1.96 11.28
C ASN A 335 -5.97 -1.15 12.58
N SER A 336 -7.13 -0.51 12.75
CA SER A 336 -7.40 0.31 13.93
C SER A 336 -8.89 0.43 14.24
N ALA A 337 -9.22 0.81 15.48
CA ALA A 337 -10.59 1.11 15.90
C ALA A 337 -11.22 2.24 15.07
N GLU A 338 -10.43 3.26 14.72
CA GLU A 338 -10.87 4.38 13.89
C GLU A 338 -11.27 3.90 12.48
N GLN A 339 -10.44 3.06 11.86
CA GLN A 339 -10.72 2.51 10.55
C GLN A 339 -11.94 1.58 10.58
N LEU A 340 -12.09 0.76 11.64
CA LEU A 340 -13.28 -0.07 11.82
C LEU A 340 -14.55 0.76 11.93
N ALA A 341 -14.52 1.84 12.73
CA ALA A 341 -15.66 2.76 12.87
C ALA A 341 -16.02 3.42 11.52
N ARG A 342 -15.02 3.82 10.74
CA ARG A 342 -15.23 4.40 9.40
C ARG A 342 -15.88 3.39 8.44
N ILE A 343 -15.38 2.16 8.38
CA ILE A 343 -15.97 1.09 7.53
C ILE A 343 -17.42 0.85 7.92
N THR A 344 -17.69 0.72 9.22
CA THR A 344 -19.03 0.48 9.76
C THR A 344 -19.99 1.60 9.37
N ALA A 345 -19.63 2.85 9.63
CA ALA A 345 -20.45 4.00 9.32
C ALA A 345 -20.80 4.11 7.82
N LEU A 346 -19.82 3.88 6.93
CA LEU A 346 -20.05 3.92 5.48
C LEU A 346 -20.92 2.76 5.00
N ALA A 347 -20.80 1.57 5.61
CA ALA A 347 -21.63 0.42 5.29
C ALA A 347 -23.10 0.65 5.74
N GLU A 348 -23.31 1.17 6.96
CA GLU A 348 -24.63 1.54 7.49
C GLU A 348 -25.29 2.64 6.66
N GLN A 349 -24.52 3.64 6.21
CA GLN A 349 -25.02 4.68 5.32
C GLN A 349 -25.49 4.09 3.99
N GLY A 350 -24.75 3.12 3.41
CA GLY A 350 -25.17 2.46 2.18
C GLY A 350 -26.52 1.74 2.32
N GLU A 351 -26.77 1.07 3.45
CA GLU A 351 -28.08 0.47 3.76
C GLU A 351 -29.18 1.55 3.92
N ALA A 352 -28.89 2.63 4.62
CA ALA A 352 -29.82 3.73 4.81
C ALA A 352 -30.19 4.43 3.48
N GLU A 353 -29.30 4.42 2.50
CA GLU A 353 -29.52 4.92 1.14
C GLU A 353 -30.30 3.93 0.25
N GLY A 354 -30.60 2.72 0.74
CA GLY A 354 -31.41 1.71 0.05
C GLY A 354 -30.64 0.62 -0.69
N ALA A 355 -29.31 0.54 -0.53
CA ALA A 355 -28.54 -0.60 -1.02
C ALA A 355 -28.79 -1.83 -0.14
N GLU A 356 -28.83 -3.01 -0.74
CA GLU A 356 -29.05 -4.27 -0.05
C GLU A 356 -27.71 -4.85 0.40
N ARG A 357 -27.53 -4.96 1.71
CA ARG A 357 -26.33 -5.54 2.31
C ARG A 357 -26.46 -7.04 2.50
N TRP A 358 -25.41 -7.77 2.12
CA TRP A 358 -25.25 -9.18 2.39
C TRP A 358 -23.85 -9.44 2.99
N SER A 359 -23.80 -10.26 4.03
CA SER A 359 -22.55 -10.80 4.59
C SER A 359 -22.77 -12.29 4.90
N PRO A 360 -21.74 -13.14 4.78
CA PRO A 360 -21.86 -14.53 5.19
C PRO A 360 -22.04 -14.62 6.71
N ALA A 361 -22.69 -15.69 7.17
CA ALA A 361 -22.66 -16.02 8.58
C ALA A 361 -21.22 -16.45 8.94
N CYS A 362 -20.49 -15.59 9.65
CA CYS A 362 -19.17 -15.90 10.19
C CYS A 362 -19.09 -15.41 11.64
N GLU A 363 -18.42 -16.21 12.48
CA GLU A 363 -18.10 -15.79 13.83
C GLU A 363 -16.86 -14.89 13.78
N LEU A 364 -16.98 -13.69 14.34
CA LEU A 364 -15.86 -12.78 14.51
C LEU A 364 -15.21 -12.99 15.86
N PRO A 365 -13.88 -12.89 16.01
CA PRO A 365 -13.21 -12.94 17.31
C PRO A 365 -13.75 -11.87 18.25
N SER A 366 -13.71 -12.15 19.55
CA SER A 366 -14.28 -11.30 20.59
C SER A 366 -13.40 -10.11 21.02
N SER A 367 -12.11 -10.14 20.68
CA SER A 367 -11.13 -9.06 20.91
C SER A 367 -10.48 -8.65 19.60
N GLY A 368 -10.00 -7.42 19.50
CA GLY A 368 -9.44 -6.87 18.26
C GLY A 368 -10.49 -6.23 17.36
N TYR A 369 -10.05 -5.78 16.19
CA TYR A 369 -10.87 -4.98 15.27
C TYR A 369 -11.28 -5.83 14.05
N TRP A 370 -12.55 -6.22 13.96
CA TRP A 370 -13.00 -7.18 12.94
C TRP A 370 -14.19 -6.66 12.16
N PHE A 371 -14.23 -6.99 10.87
CA PHE A 371 -15.35 -6.69 10.00
C PHE A 371 -15.58 -7.85 9.03
N ALA A 372 -16.82 -8.32 8.93
CA ALA A 372 -17.19 -9.42 8.04
C ALA A 372 -17.09 -8.99 6.56
N PRO A 373 -16.66 -9.88 5.65
CA PRO A 373 -16.70 -9.59 4.22
C PRO A 373 -18.15 -9.26 3.81
N THR A 374 -18.31 -8.14 3.10
CA THR A 374 -19.63 -7.57 2.83
C THR A 374 -19.80 -7.28 1.34
N LEU A 375 -20.99 -7.57 0.84
CA LEU A 375 -21.41 -7.32 -0.54
C LEU A 375 -22.68 -6.47 -0.53
N PHE A 376 -22.70 -5.41 -1.34
CA PHE A 376 -23.88 -4.58 -1.58
C PHE A 376 -24.44 -4.83 -2.98
N THR A 377 -25.73 -5.10 -3.06
CA THR A 377 -26.53 -5.17 -4.30
C THR A 377 -27.57 -4.03 -4.33
N ASN A 378 -28.32 -3.91 -5.41
CA ASN A 378 -29.21 -2.78 -5.64
C ASN A 378 -28.51 -1.41 -5.52
N VAL A 379 -27.25 -1.34 -5.97
CA VAL A 379 -26.41 -0.14 -5.86
C VAL A 379 -26.52 0.71 -7.11
N THR A 380 -26.75 1.99 -6.92
CA THR A 380 -26.65 3.02 -7.97
C THR A 380 -25.35 3.82 -7.82
N GLN A 381 -24.97 4.58 -8.86
CA GLN A 381 -23.80 5.45 -8.80
C GLN A 381 -23.92 6.61 -7.76
N ALA A 382 -25.13 6.86 -7.26
CA ALA A 382 -25.39 7.91 -6.26
C ALA A 382 -25.10 7.45 -4.83
N HIS A 383 -25.16 6.14 -4.56
CA HIS A 383 -24.93 5.58 -3.23
C HIS A 383 -23.50 5.82 -2.75
N THR A 384 -23.34 6.15 -1.48
CA THR A 384 -22.04 6.35 -0.82
C THR A 384 -21.12 5.16 -1.01
N VAL A 385 -21.64 3.93 -0.89
CA VAL A 385 -20.86 2.70 -1.09
C VAL A 385 -20.31 2.51 -2.51
N ALA A 386 -20.86 3.24 -3.50
CA ALA A 386 -20.34 3.26 -4.88
C ALA A 386 -19.37 4.43 -5.17
N ARG A 387 -19.46 5.52 -4.39
CA ARG A 387 -18.68 6.75 -4.61
C ARG A 387 -17.43 6.81 -3.76
N ASP A 388 -17.58 6.52 -2.47
CA ASP A 388 -16.57 6.82 -1.48
C ASP A 388 -15.66 5.60 -1.25
N GLU A 389 -14.40 5.85 -0.99
CA GLU A 389 -13.42 4.83 -0.62
C GLU A 389 -13.68 4.36 0.81
N ILE A 390 -14.17 3.13 0.97
CA ILE A 390 -14.47 2.54 2.29
C ILE A 390 -13.18 2.04 2.95
N PHE A 391 -12.25 1.51 2.13
CA PHE A 391 -10.97 0.96 2.53
C PHE A 391 -11.13 -0.19 3.56
N GLY A 392 -12.01 -1.12 3.22
CA GLY A 392 -12.37 -2.30 4.01
C GLY A 392 -12.93 -3.42 3.14
N PRO A 393 -13.31 -4.57 3.70
CA PRO A 393 -13.73 -5.75 2.95
C PRO A 393 -15.18 -5.60 2.45
N VAL A 394 -15.41 -4.60 1.60
CA VAL A 394 -16.74 -4.22 1.10
C VAL A 394 -16.73 -4.10 -0.42
N LEU A 395 -17.60 -4.85 -1.07
CA LEU A 395 -17.82 -4.87 -2.52
C LEU A 395 -19.18 -4.28 -2.87
N SER A 396 -19.23 -3.32 -3.79
CA SER A 396 -20.47 -2.74 -4.31
C SER A 396 -20.71 -3.20 -5.74
N VAL A 397 -21.90 -3.76 -6.03
CA VAL A 397 -22.25 -4.32 -7.33
C VAL A 397 -23.22 -3.42 -8.07
N LEU A 398 -22.84 -3.05 -9.29
CA LEU A 398 -23.62 -2.29 -10.24
C LEU A 398 -23.75 -3.09 -11.54
N THR A 399 -24.80 -2.89 -12.30
CA THR A 399 -24.99 -3.54 -13.60
C THR A 399 -24.67 -2.60 -14.76
N PHE A 400 -24.45 -3.18 -15.93
CA PHE A 400 -24.40 -2.47 -17.21
C PHE A 400 -24.93 -3.35 -18.34
N ARG A 401 -25.35 -2.75 -19.47
CA ARG A 401 -25.88 -3.45 -20.63
C ARG A 401 -24.93 -3.43 -21.83
N THR A 402 -24.18 -2.35 -22.00
CA THR A 402 -23.27 -2.17 -23.14
C THR A 402 -21.86 -1.83 -22.68
N PRO A 403 -20.82 -2.13 -23.51
CA PRO A 403 -19.45 -1.74 -23.19
C PRO A 403 -19.26 -0.23 -22.96
N ASP A 404 -19.95 0.62 -23.69
CA ASP A 404 -19.87 2.06 -23.52
C ASP A 404 -20.50 2.53 -22.21
N GLU A 405 -21.59 1.88 -21.76
CA GLU A 405 -22.16 2.11 -20.42
C GLU A 405 -21.19 1.67 -19.31
N ALA A 406 -20.56 0.51 -19.47
CA ALA A 406 -19.53 0.06 -18.51
C ALA A 406 -18.39 1.07 -18.37
N VAL A 407 -17.87 1.57 -19.49
CA VAL A 407 -16.84 2.61 -19.51
C VAL A 407 -17.31 3.91 -18.86
N ALA A 408 -18.54 4.35 -19.18
CA ALA A 408 -19.12 5.56 -18.60
C ALA A 408 -19.23 5.44 -17.07
N LYS A 409 -19.77 4.31 -16.57
CA LYS A 409 -19.89 4.02 -15.13
C LYS A 409 -18.53 3.87 -14.45
N ALA A 410 -17.57 3.20 -15.09
CA ALA A 410 -16.23 3.03 -14.55
C ALA A 410 -15.53 4.38 -14.36
N ASN A 411 -15.65 5.28 -15.33
CA ASN A 411 -15.01 6.60 -15.31
C ASN A 411 -15.75 7.64 -14.45
N ASN A 412 -17.01 7.37 -14.04
CA ASN A 412 -17.79 8.29 -13.22
C ASN A 412 -17.43 8.19 -11.73
N THR A 413 -16.25 8.67 -11.42
CA THR A 413 -15.66 8.74 -10.08
C THR A 413 -14.60 9.84 -10.04
N PRO A 414 -14.35 10.49 -8.90
CA PRO A 414 -13.22 11.40 -8.76
C PRO A 414 -11.86 10.69 -8.85
N TYR A 415 -11.83 9.38 -8.64
CA TYR A 415 -10.63 8.57 -8.64
C TYR A 415 -10.22 8.06 -10.03
N GLY A 416 -8.99 7.57 -10.14
CA GLY A 416 -8.46 6.99 -11.36
C GLY A 416 -7.19 6.16 -11.13
N LEU A 417 -7.16 5.33 -10.05
CA LEU A 417 -5.99 4.53 -9.73
C LEU A 417 -5.95 3.24 -10.55
N SER A 418 -7.00 2.44 -10.48
CA SER A 418 -7.03 1.12 -11.10
C SER A 418 -8.37 0.76 -11.72
N ALA A 419 -8.35 -0.24 -12.61
CA ALA A 419 -9.51 -0.94 -13.13
C ALA A 419 -9.18 -2.40 -13.49
N GLY A 420 -10.19 -3.26 -13.53
CA GLY A 420 -10.11 -4.63 -14.02
C GLY A 420 -11.10 -4.89 -15.16
N ILE A 421 -10.75 -5.78 -16.09
CA ILE A 421 -11.60 -6.18 -17.22
C ILE A 421 -11.58 -7.70 -17.33
N TRP A 422 -12.76 -8.33 -17.36
CA TRP A 422 -12.94 -9.77 -17.53
C TRP A 422 -13.75 -10.05 -18.78
N THR A 423 -13.15 -10.66 -19.80
CA THR A 423 -13.76 -11.05 -21.07
C THR A 423 -12.78 -11.94 -21.83
N GLU A 424 -13.29 -12.90 -22.60
CA GLU A 424 -12.45 -13.72 -23.47
C GLU A 424 -12.10 -13.03 -24.81
N LYS A 425 -12.76 -11.90 -25.13
CA LYS A 425 -12.51 -11.16 -26.38
C LYS A 425 -11.36 -10.18 -26.25
N GLY A 426 -10.19 -10.50 -26.79
CA GLY A 426 -9.02 -9.60 -26.80
C GLY A 426 -9.29 -8.22 -27.42
N SER A 427 -10.11 -8.13 -28.47
CA SER A 427 -10.53 -6.86 -29.07
C SER A 427 -11.34 -5.99 -28.11
N ARG A 428 -12.20 -6.61 -27.27
CA ARG A 428 -12.97 -5.91 -26.23
C ARG A 428 -12.05 -5.37 -25.15
N ILE A 429 -11.03 -6.15 -24.71
CA ILE A 429 -10.02 -5.71 -23.76
C ILE A 429 -9.38 -4.41 -24.26
N LEU A 430 -8.84 -4.39 -25.47
CA LEU A 430 -8.16 -3.22 -26.03
C LEU A 430 -9.12 -2.02 -26.17
N ALA A 431 -10.33 -2.23 -26.67
CA ALA A 431 -11.32 -1.18 -26.89
C ALA A 431 -11.80 -0.55 -25.55
N VAL A 432 -11.97 -1.34 -24.50
CA VAL A 432 -12.39 -0.86 -23.18
C VAL A 432 -11.21 -0.22 -22.46
N ALA A 433 -10.06 -0.87 -22.38
CA ALA A 433 -8.89 -0.36 -21.69
C ALA A 433 -8.44 1.01 -22.19
N SER A 434 -8.48 1.24 -23.52
CA SER A 434 -8.12 2.54 -24.11
C SER A 434 -9.04 3.71 -23.70
N LYS A 435 -10.26 3.42 -23.23
CA LYS A 435 -11.25 4.42 -22.81
C LYS A 435 -11.29 4.62 -21.29
N LEU A 436 -10.70 3.71 -20.50
CA LEU A 436 -10.70 3.82 -19.03
C LEU A 436 -9.69 4.88 -18.56
N ARG A 437 -10.11 5.68 -17.59
CA ARG A 437 -9.29 6.72 -16.95
C ARG A 437 -8.71 6.19 -15.64
N ALA A 438 -7.90 5.14 -15.75
CA ALA A 438 -7.20 4.48 -14.64
C ALA A 438 -5.72 4.32 -14.96
N GLY A 439 -4.86 4.49 -13.96
CA GLY A 439 -3.42 4.41 -14.14
C GLY A 439 -2.92 2.98 -14.36
N VAL A 440 -3.62 2.00 -13.77
CA VAL A 440 -3.35 0.56 -13.98
C VAL A 440 -4.64 -0.14 -14.38
N ILE A 441 -4.56 -0.98 -15.41
CA ILE A 441 -5.69 -1.78 -15.88
C ILE A 441 -5.25 -3.23 -16.00
N TRP A 442 -5.89 -4.09 -15.22
CA TRP A 442 -5.68 -5.53 -15.33
C TRP A 442 -6.72 -6.17 -16.23
N SER A 443 -6.33 -7.20 -16.97
CA SER A 443 -7.22 -7.94 -17.87
C SER A 443 -7.14 -9.43 -17.54
N ASN A 444 -8.27 -10.04 -17.22
CA ASN A 444 -8.41 -11.43 -16.79
C ASN A 444 -7.48 -11.81 -15.62
N THR A 445 -7.16 -10.84 -14.79
CA THR A 445 -6.39 -10.96 -13.54
C THR A 445 -6.62 -9.73 -12.68
N TYR A 446 -6.15 -9.76 -11.41
CA TYR A 446 -6.14 -8.61 -10.53
C TYR A 446 -4.96 -8.67 -9.54
N ASN A 447 -4.53 -7.53 -8.99
CA ASN A 447 -3.42 -7.43 -8.01
C ASN A 447 -2.11 -8.09 -8.46
N LYS A 448 -1.81 -8.07 -9.76
CA LYS A 448 -0.51 -8.52 -10.27
C LYS A 448 0.43 -7.34 -10.32
N PHE A 449 1.42 -7.38 -9.43
CA PHE A 449 2.46 -6.36 -9.30
C PHE A 449 3.81 -6.91 -9.70
N ASP A 450 4.60 -6.04 -10.33
CA ASP A 450 5.97 -6.35 -10.73
C ASP A 450 6.82 -5.08 -10.57
N PRO A 451 8.04 -5.14 -9.99
CA PRO A 451 8.87 -3.96 -9.80
C PRO A 451 9.25 -3.24 -11.08
N THR A 452 9.13 -3.89 -12.25
CA THR A 452 9.39 -3.30 -13.56
C THR A 452 8.21 -2.49 -14.12
N SER A 453 7.01 -2.68 -13.54
CA SER A 453 5.77 -2.03 -14.00
C SER A 453 5.56 -0.70 -13.30
N PRO A 454 5.23 0.38 -14.03
CA PRO A 454 4.86 1.63 -13.41
C PRO A 454 3.47 1.52 -12.74
N PHE A 455 3.33 2.16 -11.59
CA PHE A 455 2.10 2.25 -10.84
C PHE A 455 1.81 3.71 -10.49
N GLY A 456 0.55 4.12 -10.54
CA GLY A 456 0.11 5.46 -10.13
C GLY A 456 -1.22 5.84 -10.75
N GLY A 457 -1.85 6.89 -10.18
CA GLY A 457 -3.20 7.30 -10.49
C GLY A 457 -3.33 8.45 -11.49
N TYR A 458 -4.59 8.68 -11.86
CA TYR A 458 -5.09 9.91 -12.48
C TYR A 458 -6.09 10.58 -11.54
N LYS A 459 -6.51 11.80 -11.88
CA LYS A 459 -7.53 12.56 -11.13
C LYS A 459 -7.14 12.71 -9.65
N GLU A 460 -8.07 12.46 -8.73
CA GLU A 460 -7.83 12.57 -7.29
C GLU A 460 -7.05 11.39 -6.68
N SER A 461 -6.73 10.37 -7.47
CA SER A 461 -5.80 9.31 -7.04
C SER A 461 -4.33 9.72 -7.10
N GLY A 462 -4.04 10.96 -7.49
CA GLY A 462 -2.70 11.53 -7.41
C GLY A 462 -2.01 11.66 -8.77
N PHE A 463 -0.70 11.88 -8.72
CA PHE A 463 0.14 12.08 -9.89
C PHE A 463 1.59 11.64 -9.61
N GLY A 464 2.35 11.41 -10.67
CA GLY A 464 3.62 10.71 -10.64
C GLY A 464 3.44 9.23 -10.94
N ARG A 465 4.54 8.50 -10.95
CA ARG A 465 4.54 7.03 -11.06
C ARG A 465 5.61 6.47 -10.15
N GLU A 466 5.26 5.42 -9.42
CA GLU A 466 6.18 4.56 -8.68
C GLU A 466 6.37 3.24 -9.43
N GLY A 467 7.40 2.48 -9.12
CA GLY A 467 7.71 1.28 -9.88
C GLY A 467 8.29 1.56 -11.28
N GLY A 468 8.88 0.54 -11.86
CA GLY A 468 9.49 0.61 -13.18
C GLY A 468 10.58 1.69 -13.31
N ARG A 469 10.95 1.97 -14.53
CA ARG A 469 11.85 3.08 -14.86
C ARG A 469 11.27 4.45 -14.46
N HIS A 470 9.95 4.59 -14.49
CA HIS A 470 9.26 5.83 -14.12
C HIS A 470 9.48 6.21 -12.65
N GLY A 471 9.62 5.21 -11.76
CA GLY A 471 9.96 5.44 -10.36
C GLY A 471 11.32 6.12 -10.15
N LEU A 472 12.29 5.91 -11.06
CA LEU A 472 13.58 6.62 -11.03
C LEU A 472 13.42 8.11 -11.36
N GLU A 473 12.61 8.43 -12.38
CA GLU A 473 12.38 9.80 -12.83
C GLU A 473 11.84 10.69 -11.70
N ALA A 474 11.05 10.11 -10.80
CA ALA A 474 10.50 10.80 -9.65
C ALA A 474 11.56 11.37 -8.68
N TYR A 475 12.80 10.85 -8.74
CA TYR A 475 13.93 11.20 -7.86
C TYR A 475 15.11 11.88 -8.60
N LEU A 476 14.91 12.23 -9.85
CA LEU A 476 15.95 12.81 -10.70
C LEU A 476 15.53 14.19 -11.24
N ASP A 477 16.51 15.07 -11.40
CA ASP A 477 16.44 16.24 -12.26
C ASP A 477 16.81 15.80 -13.69
N VAL A 478 15.81 15.70 -14.55
CA VAL A 478 15.88 15.19 -15.93
C VAL A 478 15.21 16.13 -16.90
#